data_d45c106b04e686ccff0ec43f00d25d02
#
_entry.id   d45c106b04e686ccff0ec43f00d25d02
#
_cell.length_a   1.000
_cell.length_b   1.000
_cell.length_c   1.000
_cell.angle_alpha   90.00
_cell.angle_beta   90.00
_cell.angle_gamma   90.00
#
_symmetry.space_group_name_H-M   'P 1'
#
loop_
_entity.id
_entity.type
_entity.pdbx_description
1 polymer ?
#
loop_
_entity_poly.entity_id
_entity_poly.type
_entity_poly.pdbx_seq_one_letter_code
_entity_poly.pdbx_strand_id
1 'polypeptide(L)'
;MTSQIGFSSRVAKAQTPVAPTTTTKSICSSQLGTAIDAVINRPLFSRGRWGILIQPLSTGQTLYSRDAQKYFTPASNLKLLTTAAALQELGANFRIRTSIYQNGNGVLRVVGRGDPSLSDTEVQKLAQQLKQKGITQIQQLIADDSYIQGDIVNPTWQWEDVQSSDGVPVSSFILNQNIFSFKLVPQAVGKSLQMVWLDPGEAKQWRIINQSVTVPQNQPSYVNVTRELSGTVLQIQGQLTTNSEPSLIDLPVVDPNYYFLRRFRTALATEKISLGQTLVANGGVNQKEIAFVESPPLTELLAETLQNSNNLYAEALLRALAVKKIRLKNQTSADVGLEVVKASLTKLGVDPANYILVDGSGLSRRNLVTPEAFVQTLRGMAKTPTAYIYRASLPVAGKSGTLKGRFQDTPAEGIVQAKTGTLTGVVSLSGYMNAPKYEPLVFSIIVNQSNQSVTVIRQAIDEVVVLLTQLQHC
;
A
#
# COMPACT_ATOMS: atom_id res chain seq x y z
N MET A 1 -12.31 21.94 26.82
CA MET A 1 -11.76 22.59 25.62
C MET A 1 -11.25 21.47 24.72
N THR A 2 -12.09 20.99 23.82
CA THR A 2 -11.83 19.88 22.89
C THR A 2 -11.48 20.49 21.54
N SER A 3 -10.23 20.37 21.13
CA SER A 3 -9.75 20.79 19.81
C SER A 3 -10.29 19.82 18.75
N GLN A 4 -11.27 20.28 17.98
CA GLN A 4 -11.77 19.56 16.79
C GLN A 4 -10.82 19.84 15.63
N ILE A 5 -10.06 18.82 15.20
CA ILE A 5 -9.36 18.84 13.93
C ILE A 5 -10.30 18.22 12.88
N GLY A 6 -11.07 19.07 12.21
CA GLY A 6 -11.91 18.69 11.10
C GLY A 6 -11.07 18.53 9.84
N PHE A 7 -10.96 17.31 9.30
CA PHE A 7 -10.46 17.09 7.94
C PHE A 7 -11.57 17.41 6.93
N SER A 8 -11.54 18.63 6.41
CA SER A 8 -12.39 19.04 5.29
C SER A 8 -11.71 18.64 3.98
N SER A 9 -12.19 17.60 3.32
CA SER A 9 -11.90 17.37 1.90
C SER A 9 -12.66 18.39 1.06
N ARG A 10 -12.15 19.61 0.95
CA ARG A 10 -12.62 20.55 -0.07
C ARG A 10 -12.24 20.02 -1.44
N VAL A 11 -13.22 19.61 -2.23
CA VAL A 11 -13.06 19.48 -3.68
C VAL A 11 -12.81 20.90 -4.23
N ALA A 12 -11.53 21.22 -4.41
CA ALA A 12 -11.15 22.45 -5.11
C ALA A 12 -11.51 22.27 -6.59
N LYS A 13 -12.34 23.18 -7.12
CA LYS A 13 -12.53 23.31 -8.57
C LYS A 13 -11.17 23.42 -9.23
N ALA A 14 -10.89 22.52 -10.17
CA ALA A 14 -9.70 22.54 -10.99
C ALA A 14 -9.60 23.90 -11.72
N GLN A 15 -8.62 24.69 -11.35
CA GLN A 15 -8.15 25.78 -12.20
C GLN A 15 -7.40 25.12 -13.37
N THR A 16 -7.81 25.46 -14.57
CA THR A 16 -7.15 25.04 -15.81
C THR A 16 -5.68 25.43 -15.73
N PRO A 17 -4.74 24.48 -15.89
CA PRO A 17 -3.33 24.83 -15.89
C PRO A 17 -3.03 25.65 -17.15
N VAL A 18 -2.47 26.82 -16.96
CA VAL A 18 -1.82 27.58 -18.04
C VAL A 18 -0.59 26.73 -18.44
N ALA A 19 -0.64 26.18 -19.63
CA ALA A 19 0.49 25.44 -20.20
C ALA A 19 1.69 26.41 -20.33
N PRO A 20 2.85 26.09 -19.74
CA PRO A 20 4.04 26.84 -20.02
C PRO A 20 4.52 26.44 -21.42
N THR A 21 4.48 27.37 -22.37
CA THR A 21 5.26 27.31 -23.61
C THR A 21 6.76 27.36 -23.23
N THR A 22 7.33 26.23 -22.87
CA THR A 22 8.76 26.11 -22.59
C THR A 22 9.50 25.83 -23.87
N THR A 23 10.14 26.84 -24.43
CA THR A 23 11.41 26.63 -25.17
C THR A 23 12.32 25.82 -24.26
N THR A 24 12.56 24.56 -24.60
CA THR A 24 13.40 23.61 -23.85
C THR A 24 14.86 24.11 -23.90
N LYS A 25 15.27 24.99 -22.96
CA LYS A 25 16.67 25.33 -22.75
C LYS A 25 17.33 24.05 -22.19
N SER A 26 18.28 23.50 -22.96
CA SER A 26 19.15 22.43 -22.46
C SER A 26 19.99 22.92 -21.29
N ILE A 27 20.21 22.07 -20.31
CA ILE A 27 20.95 22.37 -19.06
C ILE A 27 22.18 21.47 -19.01
N CYS A 28 23.35 22.05 -18.83
CA CYS A 28 24.58 21.30 -18.51
C CYS A 28 24.53 20.78 -17.08
N SER A 29 25.21 19.67 -16.81
CA SER A 29 25.28 19.09 -15.45
C SER A 29 25.77 20.10 -14.39
N SER A 30 26.68 21.00 -14.75
CA SER A 30 27.17 22.07 -13.87
C SER A 30 26.10 23.12 -13.50
N GLN A 31 25.04 23.26 -14.28
CA GLN A 31 23.96 24.22 -14.06
C GLN A 31 22.79 23.61 -13.30
N LEU A 32 22.71 22.28 -13.21
CA LEU A 32 21.61 21.57 -12.62
C LEU A 32 21.38 21.99 -11.16
N GLY A 33 22.43 22.07 -10.37
CA GLY A 33 22.33 22.44 -8.95
C GLY A 33 21.63 23.79 -8.76
N THR A 34 22.08 24.82 -9.50
CA THR A 34 21.45 26.15 -9.44
C THR A 34 19.98 26.13 -9.85
N ALA A 35 19.64 25.34 -10.89
CA ALA A 35 18.25 25.23 -11.35
C ALA A 35 17.34 24.54 -10.31
N ILE A 36 17.81 23.47 -9.67
CA ILE A 36 17.09 22.80 -8.60
C ILE A 36 16.92 23.72 -7.38
N ASP A 37 18.02 24.38 -6.96
CA ASP A 37 18.01 25.30 -5.82
C ASP A 37 17.03 26.45 -6.02
N ALA A 38 16.87 26.95 -7.24
CA ALA A 38 15.87 27.98 -7.57
C ALA A 38 14.42 27.50 -7.33
N VAL A 39 14.14 26.20 -7.43
CA VAL A 39 12.83 25.63 -7.14
C VAL A 39 12.65 25.43 -5.62
N ILE A 40 13.59 24.75 -5.00
CA ILE A 40 13.39 24.25 -3.61
C ILE A 40 13.67 25.31 -2.54
N ASN A 41 14.39 26.38 -2.85
CA ASN A 41 14.66 27.50 -1.93
C ASN A 41 13.65 28.63 -2.05
N ARG A 42 12.54 28.46 -2.79
CA ARG A 42 11.45 29.45 -2.77
C ARG A 42 10.96 29.70 -1.34
N PRO A 43 10.63 30.93 -0.96
CA PRO A 43 10.23 31.28 0.42
C PRO A 43 9.12 30.39 1.00
N LEU A 44 8.18 29.93 0.17
CA LEU A 44 7.08 29.05 0.59
C LEU A 44 7.57 27.67 1.08
N PHE A 45 8.77 27.22 0.72
CA PHE A 45 9.35 25.94 1.13
C PHE A 45 10.37 26.06 2.26
N SER A 46 10.63 27.26 2.77
CA SER A 46 11.69 27.56 3.75
C SER A 46 11.58 26.76 5.06
N ARG A 47 10.38 26.30 5.44
CA ARG A 47 10.13 25.51 6.66
C ARG A 47 10.18 24.00 6.42
N GLY A 48 10.17 23.55 5.18
CA GLY A 48 10.22 22.12 4.83
C GLY A 48 11.67 21.65 4.75
N ARG A 49 11.87 20.36 5.01
CA ARG A 49 13.16 19.70 4.83
C ARG A 49 13.16 18.95 3.50
N TRP A 50 14.18 19.18 2.69
CA TRP A 50 14.38 18.53 1.39
C TRP A 50 15.56 17.58 1.45
N GLY A 51 15.33 16.30 1.17
CA GLY A 51 16.36 15.30 0.94
C GLY A 51 16.36 14.91 -0.54
N ILE A 52 17.47 15.14 -1.23
CA ILE A 52 17.56 14.89 -2.68
C ILE A 52 18.89 14.23 -3.01
N LEU A 53 18.84 13.18 -3.83
CA LEU A 53 20.02 12.62 -4.49
C LEU A 53 19.68 12.27 -5.94
N ILE A 54 20.51 12.74 -6.88
CA ILE A 54 20.36 12.47 -8.32
C ILE A 54 21.72 12.00 -8.85
N GLN A 55 21.72 10.84 -9.51
CA GLN A 55 22.92 10.21 -10.08
C GLN A 55 22.60 9.59 -11.44
N PRO A 56 23.57 9.56 -12.37
CA PRO A 56 23.52 8.64 -13.50
C PRO A 56 23.50 7.20 -13.02
N LEU A 57 22.67 6.38 -13.64
CA LEU A 57 22.50 4.98 -13.26
C LEU A 57 23.79 4.18 -13.46
N SER A 58 24.54 4.47 -14.52
CA SER A 58 25.78 3.79 -14.92
C SER A 58 26.94 4.09 -13.96
N THR A 59 27.29 5.37 -13.81
CA THR A 59 28.50 5.82 -13.09
C THR A 59 28.26 6.01 -11.60
N GLY A 60 27.06 6.47 -11.21
CA GLY A 60 26.75 6.86 -9.83
C GLY A 60 27.45 8.14 -9.37
N GLN A 61 27.99 8.92 -10.29
CA GLN A 61 28.52 10.25 -9.99
C GLN A 61 27.37 11.15 -9.51
N THR A 62 27.59 11.88 -8.44
CA THR A 62 26.54 12.78 -7.92
C THR A 62 26.39 14.00 -8.81
N LEU A 63 25.20 14.14 -9.41
CA LEU A 63 24.80 15.34 -10.16
C LEU A 63 24.23 16.41 -9.26
N TYR A 64 23.46 15.99 -8.25
CA TYR A 64 22.92 16.88 -7.23
C TYR A 64 22.71 16.11 -5.93
N SER A 65 23.03 16.76 -4.81
CA SER A 65 22.85 16.19 -3.46
C SER A 65 22.43 17.28 -2.48
N ARG A 66 21.34 17.02 -1.75
CA ARG A 66 20.91 17.85 -0.61
C ARG A 66 20.42 16.95 0.49
N ASP A 67 21.03 17.04 1.66
CA ASP A 67 20.71 16.20 2.82
C ASP A 67 20.56 14.69 2.50
N ALA A 68 21.32 14.21 1.49
CA ALA A 68 21.15 12.86 0.93
C ALA A 68 21.44 11.74 1.94
N GLN A 69 22.24 12.02 2.99
CA GLN A 69 22.60 11.10 4.08
C GLN A 69 21.81 11.37 5.37
N LYS A 70 20.84 12.29 5.34
CA LYS A 70 19.98 12.55 6.50
C LYS A 70 18.73 11.67 6.46
N TYR A 71 18.25 11.32 7.63
CA TYR A 71 17.02 10.55 7.77
C TYR A 71 15.77 11.37 7.48
N PHE A 72 14.85 10.76 6.75
CA PHE A 72 13.52 11.25 6.44
C PHE A 72 12.48 10.16 6.69
N THR A 73 11.28 10.52 7.05
CA THR A 73 10.11 9.65 6.96
C THR A 73 9.80 9.42 5.48
N PRO A 74 9.86 8.17 4.98
CA PRO A 74 9.83 7.90 3.55
C PRO A 74 8.42 7.86 2.97
N ALA A 75 7.39 7.66 3.80
CA ALA A 75 6.05 7.24 3.38
C ALA A 75 6.15 5.99 2.49
N SER A 76 5.23 5.83 1.52
CA SER A 76 5.18 4.66 0.65
C SER A 76 6.38 4.45 -0.28
N ASN A 77 7.36 5.36 -0.31
CA ASN A 77 8.63 5.08 -0.98
C ASN A 77 9.36 3.89 -0.35
N LEU A 78 9.10 3.60 0.94
CA LEU A 78 9.64 2.42 1.63
C LEU A 78 9.34 1.11 0.88
N LYS A 79 8.21 1.03 0.18
CA LYS A 79 7.84 -0.13 -0.63
C LYS A 79 8.90 -0.50 -1.68
N LEU A 80 9.73 0.45 -2.11
CA LEU A 80 10.86 0.14 -2.99
C LEU A 80 11.84 -0.84 -2.33
N LEU A 81 12.11 -0.68 -1.03
CA LEU A 81 13.02 -1.54 -0.29
C LEU A 81 12.40 -2.92 -0.06
N THR A 82 11.16 -2.96 0.40
CA THR A 82 10.42 -4.20 0.68
C THR A 82 10.25 -5.05 -0.58
N THR A 83 9.85 -4.41 -1.69
CA THR A 83 9.63 -5.12 -2.96
C THR A 83 10.92 -5.56 -3.63
N ALA A 84 12.01 -4.80 -3.50
CA ALA A 84 13.33 -5.24 -3.94
C ALA A 84 13.75 -6.52 -3.23
N ALA A 85 13.64 -6.56 -1.90
CA ALA A 85 13.95 -7.75 -1.10
C ALA A 85 13.02 -8.92 -1.46
N ALA A 86 11.71 -8.68 -1.61
CA ALA A 86 10.76 -9.73 -1.97
C ALA A 86 11.11 -10.36 -3.33
N LEU A 87 11.44 -9.55 -4.34
CA LEU A 87 11.79 -10.06 -5.66
C LEU A 87 13.12 -10.85 -5.64
N GLN A 88 14.11 -10.40 -4.88
CA GLN A 88 15.40 -11.08 -4.76
C GLN A 88 15.31 -12.41 -4.00
N GLU A 89 14.55 -12.44 -2.92
CA GLU A 89 14.55 -13.60 -2.02
C GLU A 89 13.47 -14.64 -2.36
N LEU A 90 12.30 -14.21 -2.87
CA LEU A 90 11.20 -15.12 -3.22
C LEU A 90 11.23 -15.52 -4.70
N GLY A 91 11.70 -14.65 -5.59
CA GLY A 91 11.74 -14.88 -7.03
C GLY A 91 10.41 -14.53 -7.72
N ALA A 92 10.49 -14.22 -9.03
CA ALA A 92 9.39 -13.66 -9.83
C ALA A 92 8.12 -14.56 -9.88
N ASN A 93 8.30 -15.87 -9.83
CA ASN A 93 7.22 -16.86 -9.95
C ASN A 93 6.63 -17.31 -8.60
N PHE A 94 7.12 -16.76 -7.50
CA PHE A 94 6.59 -17.10 -6.17
C PHE A 94 5.09 -16.84 -6.10
N ARG A 95 4.35 -17.76 -5.47
CA ARG A 95 2.91 -17.66 -5.22
C ARG A 95 2.61 -17.98 -3.76
N ILE A 96 1.60 -17.35 -3.23
CA ILE A 96 1.09 -17.62 -1.89
C ILE A 96 -0.09 -18.58 -2.02
N ARG A 97 -0.04 -19.71 -1.30
CA ARG A 97 -1.02 -20.79 -1.42
C ARG A 97 -1.91 -20.88 -0.19
N THR A 98 -3.23 -20.90 -0.39
CA THR A 98 -4.22 -21.23 0.63
C THR A 98 -4.70 -22.66 0.41
N SER A 99 -4.56 -23.51 1.42
CA SER A 99 -4.72 -24.96 1.31
C SER A 99 -5.79 -25.49 2.26
N ILE A 100 -6.51 -26.53 1.84
CA ILE A 100 -7.41 -27.29 2.71
C ILE A 100 -6.88 -28.71 2.84
N TYR A 101 -6.70 -29.15 4.09
CA TYR A 101 -6.24 -30.49 4.45
C TYR A 101 -7.36 -31.27 5.11
N GLN A 102 -7.40 -32.57 4.81
CA GLN A 102 -8.26 -33.52 5.53
C GLN A 102 -7.53 -34.03 6.76
N ASN A 103 -8.08 -33.81 7.94
CA ASN A 103 -7.47 -34.13 9.23
C ASN A 103 -8.30 -35.19 10.01
N GLY A 104 -8.92 -36.15 9.29
CA GLY A 104 -9.79 -37.18 9.85
C GLY A 104 -11.16 -37.17 9.21
N ASN A 105 -12.07 -38.04 9.68
CA ASN A 105 -13.42 -38.13 9.15
C ASN A 105 -14.23 -36.89 9.52
N GLY A 106 -14.64 -36.13 8.49
CA GLY A 106 -15.46 -34.93 8.67
C GLY A 106 -14.70 -33.71 9.22
N VAL A 107 -13.38 -33.80 9.48
CA VAL A 107 -12.58 -32.68 9.96
C VAL A 107 -11.70 -32.14 8.84
N LEU A 108 -11.89 -30.87 8.51
CA LEU A 108 -11.05 -30.15 7.54
C LEU A 108 -10.27 -29.04 8.24
N ARG A 109 -9.04 -28.85 7.81
CA ARG A 109 -8.17 -27.73 8.22
C ARG A 109 -7.87 -26.85 7.01
N VAL A 110 -8.22 -25.58 7.08
CA VAL A 110 -7.80 -24.57 6.10
C VAL A 110 -6.60 -23.81 6.65
N VAL A 111 -5.54 -23.71 5.85
CA VAL A 111 -4.29 -23.03 6.19
C VAL A 111 -4.14 -21.81 5.30
N GLY A 112 -4.30 -20.63 5.89
CA GLY A 112 -3.98 -19.36 5.26
C GLY A 112 -2.47 -19.09 5.33
N ARG A 113 -1.92 -18.38 4.31
CA ARG A 113 -0.51 -17.98 4.29
C ARG A 113 -0.33 -16.50 3.96
N GLY A 114 -1.37 -15.69 4.18
CA GLY A 114 -1.32 -14.25 4.00
C GLY A 114 -1.35 -13.81 2.54
N ASP A 115 -2.12 -14.49 1.70
CA ASP A 115 -2.35 -14.07 0.32
C ASP A 115 -3.22 -12.80 0.27
N PRO A 116 -2.65 -11.62 -0.11
CA PRO A 116 -3.42 -10.38 -0.13
C PRO A 116 -4.39 -10.28 -1.30
N SER A 117 -4.28 -11.19 -2.28
CA SER A 117 -5.13 -11.23 -3.47
C SER A 117 -6.32 -12.18 -3.34
N LEU A 118 -6.40 -12.94 -2.22
CA LEU A 118 -7.49 -13.88 -1.98
C LEU A 118 -8.82 -13.14 -1.93
N SER A 119 -9.78 -13.58 -2.76
CA SER A 119 -11.11 -13.00 -2.85
C SER A 119 -12.21 -14.06 -2.65
N ASP A 120 -13.46 -13.61 -2.60
CA ASP A 120 -14.62 -14.50 -2.56
C ASP A 120 -14.63 -15.49 -3.74
N THR A 121 -14.09 -15.10 -4.88
CA THR A 121 -13.98 -15.97 -6.05
C THR A 121 -13.07 -17.17 -5.76
N GLU A 122 -11.91 -16.96 -5.15
CA GLU A 122 -10.98 -18.03 -4.78
C GLU A 122 -11.56 -18.89 -3.65
N VAL A 123 -12.24 -18.30 -2.70
CA VAL A 123 -12.94 -19.01 -1.62
C VAL A 123 -14.06 -19.88 -2.20
N GLN A 124 -14.80 -19.41 -3.20
CA GLN A 124 -15.81 -20.20 -3.92
C GLN A 124 -15.16 -21.37 -4.69
N LYS A 125 -13.99 -21.16 -5.33
CA LYS A 125 -13.23 -22.24 -5.98
C LYS A 125 -12.82 -23.35 -5.00
N LEU A 126 -12.43 -22.99 -3.77
CA LEU A 126 -12.14 -23.97 -2.71
C LEU A 126 -13.36 -24.81 -2.38
N ALA A 127 -14.53 -24.19 -2.21
CA ALA A 127 -15.79 -24.91 -1.95
C ALA A 127 -16.16 -25.84 -3.12
N GLN A 128 -15.99 -25.39 -4.37
CA GLN A 128 -16.22 -26.21 -5.57
C GLN A 128 -15.29 -27.43 -5.62
N GLN A 129 -14.00 -27.28 -5.31
CA GLN A 129 -13.05 -28.39 -5.26
C GLN A 129 -13.46 -29.43 -4.20
N LEU A 130 -13.94 -28.99 -3.03
CA LEU A 130 -14.48 -29.90 -2.02
C LEU A 130 -15.70 -30.65 -2.53
N LYS A 131 -16.62 -29.97 -3.21
CA LYS A 131 -17.82 -30.59 -3.80
C LYS A 131 -17.46 -31.63 -4.85
N GLN A 132 -16.49 -31.32 -5.73
CA GLN A 132 -15.99 -32.25 -6.77
C GLN A 132 -15.37 -33.53 -6.17
N LYS A 133 -14.85 -33.45 -4.94
CA LYS A 133 -14.32 -34.60 -4.19
C LYS A 133 -15.41 -35.37 -3.42
N GLY A 134 -16.68 -35.04 -3.62
CA GLY A 134 -17.82 -35.72 -2.99
C GLY A 134 -18.07 -35.28 -1.54
N ILE A 135 -17.44 -34.21 -1.07
CA ILE A 135 -17.67 -33.69 0.27
C ILE A 135 -19.02 -32.96 0.28
N THR A 136 -19.98 -33.46 1.08
CA THR A 136 -21.31 -32.87 1.25
C THR A 136 -21.54 -32.36 2.67
N GLN A 137 -20.69 -32.79 3.60
CA GLN A 137 -20.77 -32.41 5.02
C GLN A 137 -19.37 -32.25 5.62
N ILE A 138 -19.16 -31.16 6.34
CA ILE A 138 -17.99 -30.90 7.17
C ILE A 138 -18.48 -30.81 8.61
N GLN A 139 -18.03 -31.72 9.48
CA GLN A 139 -18.38 -31.70 10.90
C GLN A 139 -17.67 -30.57 11.63
N GLN A 140 -16.36 -30.43 11.34
CA GLN A 140 -15.53 -29.40 11.92
C GLN A 140 -14.58 -28.78 10.87
N LEU A 141 -14.56 -27.47 10.80
CA LEU A 141 -13.61 -26.70 10.02
C LEU A 141 -12.67 -25.94 10.96
N ILE A 142 -11.38 -26.21 10.84
CA ILE A 142 -10.32 -25.56 11.61
C ILE A 142 -9.63 -24.54 10.70
N ALA A 143 -9.70 -23.26 11.06
CA ALA A 143 -8.88 -22.22 10.46
C ALA A 143 -7.52 -22.14 11.17
N ASP A 144 -6.45 -22.48 10.48
CA ASP A 144 -5.09 -22.46 11.02
C ASP A 144 -4.42 -21.12 10.72
N ASP A 145 -4.27 -20.29 11.75
CA ASP A 145 -3.68 -18.96 11.70
C ASP A 145 -2.21 -18.95 12.14
N SER A 146 -1.54 -20.09 12.14
CA SER A 146 -0.17 -20.20 12.66
C SER A 146 0.93 -19.73 11.72
N TYR A 147 0.62 -19.49 10.44
CA TYR A 147 1.63 -19.19 9.44
C TYR A 147 2.23 -17.78 9.63
N ILE A 148 1.38 -16.76 9.77
CA ILE A 148 1.78 -15.41 10.15
C ILE A 148 1.59 -15.25 11.65
N GLN A 149 2.64 -14.89 12.37
CA GLN A 149 2.60 -14.76 13.82
C GLN A 149 3.03 -13.36 14.27
N GLY A 150 2.44 -12.91 15.36
CA GLY A 150 2.62 -11.59 15.95
C GLY A 150 1.41 -10.70 15.74
N ASP A 151 1.58 -9.40 15.92
CA ASP A 151 0.51 -8.44 15.81
C ASP A 151 -0.04 -8.36 14.38
N ILE A 152 -1.35 -8.49 14.26
CA ILE A 152 -2.05 -8.34 12.98
C ILE A 152 -2.11 -6.88 12.52
N VAL A 153 -2.02 -5.93 13.46
CA VAL A 153 -1.90 -4.49 13.21
C VAL A 153 -0.56 -4.05 13.75
N ASN A 154 0.23 -3.34 12.95
CA ASN A 154 1.54 -2.88 13.40
C ASN A 154 1.38 -1.86 14.55
N PRO A 155 2.00 -2.08 15.72
CA PRO A 155 1.80 -1.23 16.91
C PRO A 155 2.41 0.17 16.76
N THR A 156 3.12 0.44 15.66
CA THR A 156 3.71 1.76 15.38
C THR A 156 2.86 2.62 14.46
N TRP A 157 1.73 2.09 13.94
CA TRP A 157 0.77 2.85 13.15
C TRP A 157 -0.05 3.79 14.03
N GLN A 158 -0.49 4.90 13.45
CA GLN A 158 -1.32 5.85 14.16
C GLN A 158 -2.77 5.37 14.22
N TRP A 159 -3.52 5.87 15.21
CA TRP A 159 -4.92 5.49 15.37
C TRP A 159 -5.77 5.79 14.12
N GLU A 160 -5.49 6.91 13.48
CA GLU A 160 -6.16 7.33 12.26
C GLU A 160 -5.91 6.36 11.10
N ASP A 161 -4.69 5.82 11.02
CA ASP A 161 -4.32 4.87 9.97
C ASP A 161 -5.15 3.58 10.09
N VAL A 162 -5.30 3.06 11.32
CA VAL A 162 -6.04 1.80 11.56
C VAL A 162 -7.57 1.96 11.50
N GLN A 163 -8.07 3.18 11.34
CA GLN A 163 -9.46 3.47 11.04
C GLN A 163 -9.79 3.46 9.55
N SER A 164 -8.78 3.40 8.70
CA SER A 164 -8.91 3.49 7.24
C SER A 164 -8.43 2.23 6.55
N SER A 165 -8.71 2.11 5.25
CA SER A 165 -8.18 1.04 4.39
C SER A 165 -6.65 1.04 4.25
N ASP A 166 -5.96 2.07 4.74
CA ASP A 166 -4.49 2.11 4.72
C ASP A 166 -3.84 1.25 5.81
N GLY A 167 -4.51 1.07 6.96
CA GLY A 167 -4.01 0.35 8.13
C GLY A 167 -4.76 -0.94 8.44
N VAL A 168 -5.10 -1.74 7.43
CA VAL A 168 -5.83 -3.00 7.59
C VAL A 168 -5.01 -4.07 8.31
N PRO A 169 -5.65 -4.97 9.07
CA PRO A 169 -4.96 -6.07 9.74
C PRO A 169 -4.38 -7.08 8.74
N VAL A 170 -3.21 -7.64 9.07
CA VAL A 170 -2.47 -8.60 8.24
C VAL A 170 -2.25 -9.88 9.02
N SER A 171 -2.98 -10.94 8.70
CA SER A 171 -2.90 -12.25 9.32
C SER A 171 -2.67 -13.35 8.29
N SER A 172 -2.66 -14.61 8.70
CA SER A 172 -2.59 -15.72 7.76
C SER A 172 -3.80 -15.77 6.80
N PHE A 173 -4.94 -15.24 7.23
CA PHE A 173 -6.13 -15.08 6.40
C PHE A 173 -6.31 -13.61 6.02
N ILE A 174 -6.10 -13.32 4.74
CA ILE A 174 -6.44 -12.04 4.14
C ILE A 174 -7.51 -12.35 3.09
N LEU A 175 -8.69 -11.79 3.22
CA LEU A 175 -9.79 -11.98 2.27
C LEU A 175 -10.38 -10.63 1.88
N ASN A 176 -10.58 -10.42 0.57
CA ASN A 176 -11.05 -9.13 0.03
C ASN A 176 -10.25 -7.95 0.62
N GLN A 177 -8.93 -8.11 0.70
CA GLN A 177 -7.98 -7.17 1.31
C GLN A 177 -8.29 -6.83 2.79
N ASN A 178 -9.02 -7.69 3.50
CA ASN A 178 -9.49 -7.44 4.87
C ASN A 178 -10.27 -6.13 5.03
N ILE A 179 -11.05 -5.79 4.01
CA ILE A 179 -11.90 -4.60 3.94
C ILE A 179 -13.35 -5.04 3.80
N PHE A 180 -14.25 -4.33 4.48
CA PHE A 180 -15.67 -4.35 4.20
C PHE A 180 -16.15 -2.96 3.78
N SER A 181 -17.20 -2.91 2.96
CA SER A 181 -17.64 -1.67 2.34
C SER A 181 -19.14 -1.47 2.45
N PHE A 182 -19.53 -0.22 2.54
CA PHE A 182 -20.92 0.23 2.42
C PHE A 182 -21.00 1.60 1.76
N LYS A 183 -22.17 1.94 1.25
CA LYS A 183 -22.43 3.27 0.68
C LYS A 183 -23.27 4.08 1.65
N LEU A 184 -22.96 5.37 1.77
CA LEU A 184 -23.82 6.37 2.41
C LEU A 184 -24.56 7.13 1.31
N VAL A 185 -25.87 7.01 1.30
CA VAL A 185 -26.75 7.54 0.24
C VAL A 185 -27.56 8.70 0.81
N PRO A 186 -27.52 9.90 0.20
CA PRO A 186 -28.35 11.01 0.62
C PRO A 186 -29.85 10.70 0.44
N GLN A 187 -30.68 11.26 1.31
CA GLN A 187 -32.15 11.11 1.33
C GLN A 187 -32.85 12.46 1.16
N ALA A 188 -34.06 12.60 1.66
CA ALA A 188 -34.73 13.89 1.77
C ALA A 188 -33.98 14.79 2.79
N VAL A 189 -33.95 16.09 2.55
CA VAL A 189 -33.34 17.08 3.44
C VAL A 189 -33.79 16.87 4.89
N GLY A 190 -32.85 16.88 5.82
CA GLY A 190 -33.08 16.67 7.25
C GLY A 190 -33.12 15.21 7.68
N LYS A 191 -33.10 14.24 6.75
CA LYS A 191 -33.01 12.82 7.07
C LYS A 191 -31.56 12.37 7.15
N SER A 192 -31.30 11.36 7.99
CA SER A 192 -29.99 10.71 8.05
C SER A 192 -29.63 10.06 6.71
N LEU A 193 -28.35 9.96 6.38
CA LEU A 193 -27.88 9.22 5.21
C LEU A 193 -28.27 7.74 5.36
N GLN A 194 -28.74 7.13 4.27
CA GLN A 194 -29.03 5.70 4.24
C GLN A 194 -27.74 4.91 4.07
N MET A 195 -27.58 3.89 4.91
CA MET A 195 -26.45 2.95 4.81
C MET A 195 -26.84 1.77 3.95
N VAL A 196 -26.09 1.51 2.89
CA VAL A 196 -26.29 0.37 1.98
C VAL A 196 -25.04 -0.50 1.99
N TRP A 197 -25.13 -1.64 2.64
CA TRP A 197 -24.01 -2.60 2.76
C TRP A 197 -23.78 -3.34 1.43
N LEU A 198 -22.51 -3.47 1.04
CA LEU A 198 -22.11 -4.31 -0.10
C LEU A 198 -22.17 -5.79 0.29
N ASP A 199 -21.89 -6.10 1.55
CA ASP A 199 -22.10 -7.42 2.16
C ASP A 199 -23.11 -7.33 3.31
N PRO A 200 -24.36 -7.75 3.09
CA PRO A 200 -25.39 -7.76 4.16
C PRO A 200 -25.04 -8.68 5.34
N GLY A 201 -24.18 -9.67 5.13
CA GLY A 201 -23.70 -10.56 6.19
C GLY A 201 -22.82 -9.83 7.20
N GLU A 202 -22.04 -8.87 6.73
CA GLU A 202 -21.18 -8.04 7.56
C GLU A 202 -21.98 -7.05 8.42
N ALA A 203 -23.13 -6.58 7.96
CA ALA A 203 -24.00 -5.66 8.69
C ALA A 203 -24.34 -6.15 10.11
N LYS A 204 -24.48 -7.47 10.28
CA LYS A 204 -24.84 -8.09 11.56
C LYS A 204 -23.72 -8.03 12.61
N GLN A 205 -22.51 -7.69 12.21
CA GLN A 205 -21.35 -7.59 13.10
C GLN A 205 -21.28 -6.22 13.79
N TRP A 206 -22.07 -5.24 13.33
CA TRP A 206 -21.88 -3.84 13.70
C TRP A 206 -23.13 -3.24 14.35
N ARG A 207 -22.91 -2.53 15.43
CA ARG A 207 -23.85 -1.56 15.99
C ARG A 207 -23.58 -0.21 15.32
N ILE A 208 -24.64 0.42 14.80
CA ILE A 208 -24.53 1.68 14.05
C ILE A 208 -25.10 2.84 14.89
N ILE A 209 -24.28 3.90 15.04
CA ILE A 209 -24.70 5.21 15.56
C ILE A 209 -24.61 6.19 14.40
N ASN A 210 -25.74 6.47 13.76
CA ASN A 210 -25.82 7.33 12.59
C ASN A 210 -26.35 8.71 12.96
N GLN A 211 -25.45 9.69 13.01
CA GLN A 211 -25.72 11.12 13.28
C GLN A 211 -25.52 11.97 12.02
N SER A 212 -25.44 11.35 10.85
CA SER A 212 -25.31 12.07 9.59
C SER A 212 -26.64 12.69 9.15
N VAL A 213 -26.57 13.67 8.25
CA VAL A 213 -27.76 14.35 7.73
C VAL A 213 -27.64 14.63 6.24
N THR A 214 -28.76 14.59 5.53
CA THR A 214 -28.87 15.06 4.16
C THR A 214 -29.20 16.54 4.17
N VAL A 215 -28.44 17.35 3.41
CA VAL A 215 -28.57 18.82 3.36
C VAL A 215 -28.87 19.30 1.95
N PRO A 216 -29.37 20.56 1.81
CA PRO A 216 -29.60 21.18 0.49
C PRO A 216 -28.31 21.27 -0.35
N GLN A 217 -28.46 21.36 -1.68
CA GLN A 217 -27.36 21.35 -2.66
C GLN A 217 -26.30 22.46 -2.47
N ASN A 218 -26.65 23.55 -1.83
CA ASN A 218 -25.75 24.68 -1.58
C ASN A 218 -24.90 24.55 -0.32
N GLN A 219 -25.01 23.45 0.39
CA GLN A 219 -24.22 23.16 1.59
C GLN A 219 -22.96 22.32 1.24
N PRO A 220 -21.90 22.35 2.07
CA PRO A 220 -20.74 21.48 1.86
C PRO A 220 -21.08 20.01 2.14
N SER A 221 -20.49 19.11 1.35
CA SER A 221 -20.55 17.65 1.59
C SER A 221 -19.30 17.17 2.29
N TYR A 222 -19.47 16.45 3.40
CA TYR A 222 -18.40 15.73 4.09
C TYR A 222 -19.01 14.64 4.96
N VAL A 223 -18.35 13.50 5.05
CA VAL A 223 -18.72 12.41 5.96
C VAL A 223 -17.50 11.93 6.70
N ASN A 224 -17.69 11.53 7.96
CA ASN A 224 -16.68 10.91 8.77
C ASN A 224 -17.28 9.64 9.38
N VAL A 225 -16.57 8.52 9.20
CA VAL A 225 -16.96 7.23 9.80
C VAL A 225 -15.79 6.74 10.65
N THR A 226 -16.08 6.48 11.92
CA THR A 226 -15.09 6.00 12.88
C THR A 226 -15.60 4.76 13.59
N ARG A 227 -14.66 3.94 14.07
CA ARG A 227 -14.95 2.80 14.97
C ARG A 227 -14.62 3.21 16.40
N GLU A 228 -15.41 2.74 17.34
CA GLU A 228 -15.00 2.78 18.75
C GLU A 228 -13.84 1.82 19.02
N LEU A 229 -13.10 2.06 20.09
CA LEU A 229 -11.99 1.19 20.52
C LEU A 229 -12.42 -0.26 20.74
N SER A 230 -13.66 -0.49 21.15
CA SER A 230 -14.26 -1.83 21.27
C SER A 230 -14.36 -2.59 19.95
N GLY A 231 -14.24 -1.91 18.81
CA GLY A 231 -14.16 -2.47 17.47
C GLY A 231 -15.49 -2.83 16.82
N THR A 232 -16.63 -2.80 17.51
CA THR A 232 -17.94 -3.28 16.98
C THR A 232 -18.99 -2.18 16.81
N VAL A 233 -18.69 -0.93 17.15
CA VAL A 233 -19.58 0.21 16.97
C VAL A 233 -19.03 1.13 15.90
N LEU A 234 -19.85 1.43 14.88
CA LEU A 234 -19.58 2.44 13.86
C LEU A 234 -20.31 3.73 14.20
N GLN A 235 -19.60 4.83 14.22
CA GLN A 235 -20.15 6.17 14.34
C GLN A 235 -20.07 6.87 12.99
N ILE A 236 -21.20 7.35 12.49
CA ILE A 236 -21.31 8.04 11.21
C ILE A 236 -21.74 9.49 11.49
N GLN A 237 -20.94 10.44 11.08
CA GLN A 237 -21.17 11.87 11.27
C GLN A 237 -20.94 12.62 9.96
N GLY A 238 -21.46 13.86 9.89
CA GLY A 238 -21.32 14.75 8.74
C GLY A 238 -22.56 14.79 7.87
N GLN A 239 -22.39 15.20 6.63
CA GLN A 239 -23.52 15.50 5.74
C GLN A 239 -23.18 15.27 4.27
N LEU A 240 -24.19 14.89 3.49
CA LEU A 240 -24.15 14.90 2.03
C LEU A 240 -25.31 15.76 1.50
N THR A 241 -25.08 16.43 0.38
CA THR A 241 -26.13 17.16 -0.30
C THR A 241 -27.06 16.21 -1.04
N THR A 242 -28.33 16.62 -1.28
CA THR A 242 -29.34 15.79 -1.96
C THR A 242 -28.93 15.33 -3.35
N ASN A 243 -28.01 16.01 -4.01
CA ASN A 243 -27.47 15.68 -5.34
C ASN A 243 -26.07 15.04 -5.30
N SER A 244 -25.53 14.75 -4.10
CA SER A 244 -24.27 14.03 -3.99
C SER A 244 -24.42 12.59 -4.48
N GLU A 245 -23.42 12.11 -5.21
CA GLU A 245 -23.27 10.69 -5.46
C GLU A 245 -23.11 9.92 -4.13
N PRO A 246 -23.58 8.67 -4.06
CA PRO A 246 -23.38 7.85 -2.89
C PRO A 246 -21.89 7.75 -2.50
N SER A 247 -21.56 8.05 -1.25
CA SER A 247 -20.19 7.97 -0.74
C SER A 247 -19.85 6.51 -0.38
N LEU A 248 -18.86 5.91 -1.06
CA LEU A 248 -18.33 4.60 -0.71
C LEU A 248 -17.40 4.74 0.49
N ILE A 249 -17.62 3.90 1.48
CA ILE A 249 -16.82 3.82 2.71
C ILE A 249 -16.20 2.43 2.79
N ASP A 250 -14.87 2.39 2.88
CA ASP A 250 -14.06 1.19 3.02
C ASP A 250 -13.41 1.17 4.40
N LEU A 251 -13.69 0.16 5.19
CA LEU A 251 -13.18 0.01 6.55
C LEU A 251 -12.51 -1.35 6.75
N PRO A 252 -11.46 -1.41 7.57
CA PRO A 252 -10.80 -2.67 7.89
C PRO A 252 -11.70 -3.57 8.74
N VAL A 253 -11.68 -4.87 8.45
CA VAL A 253 -12.32 -5.87 9.30
C VAL A 253 -11.63 -5.92 10.68
N VAL A 254 -12.38 -6.28 11.73
CA VAL A 254 -11.81 -6.38 13.09
C VAL A 254 -11.04 -7.67 13.25
N ASP A 255 -11.63 -8.78 12.83
CA ASP A 255 -11.07 -10.12 12.96
C ASP A 255 -11.05 -10.83 11.60
N PRO A 256 -9.88 -10.88 10.94
CA PRO A 256 -9.72 -11.53 9.64
C PRO A 256 -10.09 -13.02 9.63
N ASN A 257 -9.82 -13.74 10.73
CA ASN A 257 -10.08 -15.17 10.80
C ASN A 257 -11.57 -15.47 10.78
N TYR A 258 -12.34 -14.76 11.61
CA TYR A 258 -13.81 -14.91 11.62
C TYR A 258 -14.44 -14.30 10.37
N TYR A 259 -13.88 -13.26 9.78
CA TYR A 259 -14.33 -12.74 8.49
C TYR A 259 -14.18 -13.81 7.40
N PHE A 260 -13.00 -14.43 7.28
CA PHE A 260 -12.75 -15.54 6.36
C PHE A 260 -13.74 -16.70 6.61
N LEU A 261 -13.91 -17.14 7.86
CA LEU A 261 -14.80 -18.25 8.19
C LEU A 261 -16.27 -17.96 7.83
N ARG A 262 -16.77 -16.73 8.04
CA ARG A 262 -18.12 -16.32 7.61
C ARG A 262 -18.28 -16.41 6.09
N ARG A 263 -17.31 -15.87 5.34
CA ARG A 263 -17.34 -15.89 3.87
C ARG A 263 -17.23 -17.32 3.33
N PHE A 264 -16.35 -18.13 3.91
CA PHE A 264 -16.21 -19.52 3.49
C PHE A 264 -17.44 -20.35 3.80
N ARG A 265 -18.12 -20.12 4.94
CA ARG A 265 -19.43 -20.74 5.24
C ARG A 265 -20.45 -20.41 4.14
N THR A 266 -20.50 -19.20 3.65
CA THR A 266 -21.38 -18.79 2.55
C THR A 266 -21.04 -19.54 1.27
N ALA A 267 -19.76 -19.65 0.91
CA ALA A 267 -19.31 -20.38 -0.27
C ALA A 267 -19.66 -21.89 -0.18
N LEU A 268 -19.45 -22.50 0.99
CA LEU A 268 -19.85 -23.90 1.23
C LEU A 268 -21.35 -24.11 1.08
N ALA A 269 -22.18 -23.20 1.60
CA ALA A 269 -23.64 -23.26 1.48
C ALA A 269 -24.09 -23.14 0.01
N THR A 270 -23.43 -22.30 -0.80
CA THR A 270 -23.68 -22.19 -2.26
C THR A 270 -23.46 -23.55 -2.95
N GLU A 271 -22.44 -24.31 -2.54
CA GLU A 271 -22.13 -25.64 -3.06
C GLU A 271 -22.95 -26.76 -2.38
N LYS A 272 -23.90 -26.40 -1.50
CA LYS A 272 -24.73 -27.35 -0.74
C LYS A 272 -23.88 -28.28 0.15
N ILE A 273 -22.80 -27.76 0.71
CA ILE A 273 -21.98 -28.45 1.71
C ILE A 273 -22.39 -27.93 3.08
N SER A 274 -22.87 -28.83 3.92
CA SER A 274 -23.25 -28.50 5.30
C SER A 274 -21.99 -28.32 6.16
N LEU A 275 -21.96 -27.28 6.99
CA LEU A 275 -20.86 -26.97 7.89
C LEU A 275 -21.35 -26.95 9.34
N GLY A 276 -20.77 -27.82 10.16
CA GLY A 276 -21.01 -27.87 11.60
C GLY A 276 -20.20 -26.80 12.34
N GLN A 277 -19.27 -27.23 13.18
CA GLN A 277 -18.46 -26.34 14.01
C GLN A 277 -17.33 -25.66 13.24
N THR A 278 -16.98 -24.44 13.64
CA THR A 278 -15.78 -23.74 13.19
C THR A 278 -14.89 -23.42 14.38
N LEU A 279 -13.59 -23.55 14.20
CA LEU A 279 -12.57 -23.29 15.22
C LEU A 279 -11.40 -22.54 14.58
N VAL A 280 -10.89 -21.55 15.28
CA VAL A 280 -9.56 -20.98 14.98
C VAL A 280 -8.56 -21.67 15.90
N ALA A 281 -7.53 -22.29 15.33
CA ALA A 281 -6.50 -22.97 16.10
C ALA A 281 -5.14 -22.84 15.42
N ASN A 282 -4.10 -22.75 16.23
CA ASN A 282 -2.73 -22.58 15.76
C ASN A 282 -2.01 -23.93 15.73
N GLY A 283 -1.42 -24.24 14.58
CA GLY A 283 -0.61 -25.43 14.39
C GLY A 283 -1.42 -26.73 14.27
N GLY A 284 -0.74 -27.78 13.92
CA GLY A 284 -1.26 -29.13 13.75
C GLY A 284 -0.61 -29.83 12.57
N VAL A 285 -0.76 -31.17 12.55
CA VAL A 285 -0.24 -31.97 11.44
C VAL A 285 -1.16 -31.84 10.24
N ASN A 286 -0.63 -31.34 9.14
CA ASN A 286 -1.31 -31.33 7.85
C ASN A 286 -1.17 -32.73 7.22
N GLN A 287 -2.29 -33.46 7.08
CA GLN A 287 -2.27 -34.80 6.51
C GLN A 287 -2.33 -34.74 4.98
N LYS A 288 -3.53 -34.83 4.41
CA LYS A 288 -3.69 -34.87 2.96
C LYS A 288 -4.29 -33.56 2.46
N GLU A 289 -3.57 -32.85 1.58
CA GLU A 289 -4.13 -31.68 0.90
C GLU A 289 -5.21 -32.13 -0.10
N ILE A 290 -6.38 -31.56 0.03
CA ILE A 290 -7.55 -31.93 -0.80
C ILE A 290 -8.09 -30.79 -1.67
N ALA A 291 -7.78 -29.55 -1.32
CA ALA A 291 -8.13 -28.39 -2.13
C ALA A 291 -7.09 -27.27 -1.91
N PHE A 292 -6.90 -26.43 -2.91
CA PHE A 292 -6.05 -25.26 -2.77
C PHE A 292 -6.38 -24.21 -3.82
N VAL A 293 -5.97 -22.98 -3.52
CA VAL A 293 -5.86 -21.86 -4.48
C VAL A 293 -4.52 -21.17 -4.27
N GLU A 294 -4.06 -20.48 -5.29
CA GLU A 294 -2.79 -19.73 -5.27
C GLU A 294 -3.00 -18.29 -5.72
N SER A 295 -2.23 -17.39 -5.15
CA SER A 295 -2.16 -16.01 -5.63
C SER A 295 -1.69 -15.93 -7.08
N PRO A 296 -1.85 -14.80 -7.75
CA PRO A 296 -1.03 -14.46 -8.91
C PRO A 296 0.47 -14.56 -8.58
N PRO A 297 1.36 -14.64 -9.59
CA PRO A 297 2.79 -14.65 -9.36
C PRO A 297 3.26 -13.35 -8.69
N LEU A 298 4.43 -13.39 -8.04
CA LEU A 298 5.00 -12.23 -7.35
C LEU A 298 5.09 -10.99 -8.24
N THR A 299 5.32 -11.16 -9.54
CA THR A 299 5.34 -10.06 -10.51
C THR A 299 4.06 -9.21 -10.48
N GLU A 300 2.90 -9.83 -10.36
CA GLU A 300 1.61 -9.14 -10.27
C GLU A 300 1.38 -8.57 -8.87
N LEU A 301 1.79 -9.29 -7.81
CA LEU A 301 1.72 -8.77 -6.44
C LEU A 301 2.61 -7.54 -6.26
N LEU A 302 3.79 -7.49 -6.91
CA LEU A 302 4.66 -6.32 -6.94
C LEU A 302 4.00 -5.15 -7.67
N ALA A 303 3.38 -5.42 -8.82
CA ALA A 303 2.69 -4.39 -9.58
C ALA A 303 1.56 -3.75 -8.73
N GLU A 304 0.73 -4.55 -8.06
CA GLU A 304 -0.30 -4.04 -7.15
C GLU A 304 0.31 -3.22 -6.01
N THR A 305 1.38 -3.71 -5.39
CA THR A 305 2.10 -3.02 -4.31
C THR A 305 2.61 -1.65 -4.71
N LEU A 306 3.18 -1.53 -5.92
CA LEU A 306 3.89 -0.33 -6.36
C LEU A 306 2.99 0.62 -7.17
N GLN A 307 2.19 0.11 -8.12
CA GLN A 307 1.29 0.91 -8.97
C GLN A 307 0.19 1.59 -8.14
N ASN A 308 -0.48 0.81 -7.28
CA ASN A 308 -1.59 1.29 -6.45
C ASN A 308 -1.14 1.74 -5.05
N SER A 309 0.16 1.58 -4.76
CA SER A 309 0.73 1.92 -3.44
C SER A 309 0.09 1.14 -2.29
N ASN A 310 -0.34 -0.09 -2.53
CA ASN A 310 -1.11 -0.90 -1.60
C ASN A 310 -0.29 -1.29 -0.37
N ASN A 311 -0.72 -0.84 0.83
CA ASN A 311 -0.03 -1.10 2.09
C ASN A 311 -0.15 -2.56 2.51
N LEU A 312 -1.35 -3.14 2.36
CA LEU A 312 -1.60 -4.54 2.73
C LEU A 312 -0.70 -5.50 1.96
N TYR A 313 -0.55 -5.30 0.64
CA TYR A 313 0.33 -6.13 -0.18
C TYR A 313 1.79 -6.01 0.26
N ALA A 314 2.27 -4.80 0.58
CA ALA A 314 3.63 -4.61 1.10
C ALA A 314 3.84 -5.34 2.43
N GLU A 315 2.88 -5.27 3.34
CA GLU A 315 2.93 -5.93 4.64
C GLU A 315 2.81 -7.46 4.55
N ALA A 316 1.99 -7.96 3.61
CA ALA A 316 1.89 -9.39 3.33
C ALA A 316 3.21 -9.93 2.75
N LEU A 317 3.82 -9.22 1.80
CA LEU A 317 5.13 -9.57 1.24
C LEU A 317 6.24 -9.53 2.28
N LEU A 318 6.25 -8.53 3.18
CA LEU A 318 7.18 -8.49 4.30
C LEU A 318 7.09 -9.77 5.15
N ARG A 319 5.87 -10.21 5.50
CA ARG A 319 5.66 -11.41 6.30
C ARG A 319 5.95 -12.69 5.52
N ALA A 320 5.69 -12.71 4.21
CA ALA A 320 6.05 -13.83 3.35
C ALA A 320 7.58 -14.06 3.30
N LEU A 321 8.39 -13.01 3.44
CA LEU A 321 9.84 -13.13 3.54
C LEU A 321 10.30 -13.92 4.78
N ALA A 322 9.49 -13.99 5.84
CA ALA A 322 9.85 -14.72 7.05
C ALA A 322 10.07 -16.22 6.83
N VAL A 323 9.55 -16.81 5.74
CA VAL A 323 9.80 -18.23 5.39
C VAL A 323 11.27 -18.51 5.06
N LYS A 324 12.06 -17.48 4.78
CA LYS A 324 13.49 -17.60 4.43
C LYS A 324 14.42 -17.74 5.62
N LYS A 325 13.90 -17.60 6.84
CA LYS A 325 14.67 -17.70 8.08
C LYS A 325 13.92 -18.52 9.13
N ILE A 326 14.69 -19.20 9.98
CA ILE A 326 14.14 -19.83 11.19
C ILE A 326 13.78 -18.70 12.16
N ARG A 327 12.52 -18.67 12.58
CA ARG A 327 12.04 -17.69 13.55
C ARG A 327 12.34 -18.14 14.97
N LEU A 328 12.91 -17.26 15.78
CA LEU A 328 13.10 -17.49 17.20
C LEU A 328 11.76 -17.33 17.95
N LYS A 329 11.66 -17.94 19.14
CA LYS A 329 10.41 -18.04 19.92
C LYS A 329 9.70 -16.69 20.16
N ASN A 330 10.46 -15.61 20.28
CA ASN A 330 9.93 -14.28 20.62
C ASN A 330 9.91 -13.31 19.41
N GLN A 331 10.14 -13.81 18.19
CA GLN A 331 10.11 -12.99 16.98
C GLN A 331 8.76 -13.10 16.28
N THR A 332 8.22 -11.98 15.82
CA THR A 332 7.06 -11.95 14.91
C THR A 332 7.47 -12.27 13.48
N SER A 333 6.51 -12.61 12.61
CA SER A 333 6.78 -12.75 11.18
C SER A 333 7.24 -11.43 10.54
N ALA A 334 6.79 -10.29 11.06
CA ALA A 334 7.25 -8.97 10.61
C ALA A 334 8.72 -8.73 10.97
N ASP A 335 9.15 -9.06 12.21
CA ASP A 335 10.54 -8.90 12.65
C ASP A 335 11.49 -9.70 11.76
N VAL A 336 11.18 -10.98 11.53
CA VAL A 336 12.01 -11.86 10.67
C VAL A 336 11.99 -11.35 9.23
N GLY A 337 10.84 -10.88 8.72
CA GLY A 337 10.74 -10.26 7.40
C GLY A 337 11.64 -9.04 7.27
N LEU A 338 11.66 -8.15 8.27
CA LEU A 338 12.54 -6.98 8.30
C LEU A 338 14.03 -7.36 8.33
N GLU A 339 14.40 -8.44 9.04
CA GLU A 339 15.78 -8.94 9.00
C GLU A 339 16.16 -9.45 7.61
N VAL A 340 15.25 -10.14 6.92
CA VAL A 340 15.48 -10.59 5.55
C VAL A 340 15.59 -9.40 4.60
N VAL A 341 14.73 -8.38 4.75
CA VAL A 341 14.85 -7.13 3.97
C VAL A 341 16.22 -6.50 4.16
N LYS A 342 16.67 -6.31 5.41
CA LYS A 342 18.00 -5.74 5.71
C LYS A 342 19.14 -6.53 5.06
N ALA A 343 19.11 -7.86 5.19
CA ALA A 343 20.12 -8.73 4.59
C ALA A 343 20.12 -8.65 3.06
N SER A 344 18.95 -8.61 2.42
CA SER A 344 18.81 -8.48 0.97
C SER A 344 19.31 -7.13 0.47
N LEU A 345 18.96 -6.04 1.16
CA LEU A 345 19.44 -4.69 0.84
C LEU A 345 20.96 -4.59 0.95
N THR A 346 21.57 -5.20 1.97
CA THR A 346 23.04 -5.24 2.09
C THR A 346 23.68 -5.97 0.91
N LYS A 347 23.10 -7.08 0.43
CA LYS A 347 23.57 -7.78 -0.79
C LYS A 347 23.45 -6.90 -2.04
N LEU A 348 22.47 -6.00 -2.09
CA LEU A 348 22.30 -5.01 -3.17
C LEU A 348 23.26 -3.82 -3.06
N GLY A 349 24.10 -3.76 -2.02
CA GLY A 349 25.04 -2.68 -1.77
C GLY A 349 24.45 -1.46 -1.08
N VAL A 350 23.33 -1.64 -0.37
CA VAL A 350 22.72 -0.57 0.45
C VAL A 350 23.37 -0.59 1.84
N ASP A 351 23.88 0.56 2.27
CA ASP A 351 24.46 0.71 3.60
C ASP A 351 23.36 0.58 4.68
N PRO A 352 23.49 -0.38 5.62
CA PRO A 352 22.52 -0.55 6.71
C PRO A 352 22.40 0.66 7.64
N ALA A 353 23.37 1.56 7.68
CA ALA A 353 23.29 2.80 8.43
C ALA A 353 22.33 3.84 7.82
N ASN A 354 21.88 3.62 6.57
CA ASN A 354 21.06 4.55 5.82
C ASN A 354 19.54 4.37 6.03
N TYR A 355 19.12 3.41 6.87
CA TYR A 355 17.69 3.18 7.11
C TYR A 355 17.40 2.54 8.47
N ILE A 356 16.21 2.85 8.99
CA ILE A 356 15.55 2.20 10.14
C ILE A 356 14.16 1.81 9.68
N LEU A 357 13.87 0.49 9.65
CA LEU A 357 12.62 -0.05 9.16
C LEU A 357 11.82 -0.68 10.31
N VAL A 358 10.53 -0.38 10.39
CA VAL A 358 9.60 -0.92 11.40
C VAL A 358 8.33 -1.51 10.79
N ASP A 359 8.11 -1.30 9.48
CA ASP A 359 7.05 -1.94 8.70
C ASP A 359 7.51 -2.14 7.25
N GLY A 360 6.67 -2.76 6.41
CA GLY A 360 6.96 -3.01 5.00
C GLY A 360 6.35 -1.98 4.04
N SER A 361 5.40 -1.20 4.50
CA SER A 361 4.58 -0.30 3.68
C SER A 361 5.04 1.15 3.68
N GLY A 362 5.69 1.58 4.75
CA GLY A 362 6.03 2.98 5.00
C GLY A 362 4.91 3.78 5.64
N LEU A 363 3.88 3.12 6.16
CA LEU A 363 2.78 3.78 6.88
C LEU A 363 3.26 4.32 8.23
N SER A 364 4.09 3.55 8.93
CA SER A 364 4.68 4.00 10.20
C SER A 364 5.59 5.20 10.02
N ARG A 365 5.35 6.24 10.80
CA ARG A 365 6.22 7.42 10.85
C ARG A 365 7.56 7.17 11.55
N ARG A 366 7.73 5.99 12.18
CA ARG A 366 8.99 5.55 12.79
C ARG A 366 9.98 4.96 11.76
N ASN A 367 9.56 4.73 10.52
CA ASN A 367 10.50 4.42 9.45
C ASN A 367 11.33 5.65 9.14
N LEU A 368 12.64 5.46 9.07
CA LEU A 368 13.60 6.49 8.69
C LEU A 368 14.49 5.97 7.57
N VAL A 369 14.57 6.69 6.45
CA VAL A 369 15.36 6.29 5.29
C VAL A 369 16.03 7.53 4.69
N THR A 370 17.27 7.39 4.25
CA THR A 370 17.99 8.46 3.54
C THR A 370 17.67 8.42 2.04
N PRO A 371 17.71 9.55 1.32
CA PRO A 371 17.69 9.55 -0.15
C PRO A 371 18.73 8.60 -0.75
N GLU A 372 19.91 8.50 -0.13
CA GLU A 372 20.99 7.62 -0.56
C GLU A 372 20.59 6.14 -0.53
N ALA A 373 19.89 5.66 0.51
CA ALA A 373 19.42 4.29 0.57
C ALA A 373 18.48 3.93 -0.60
N PHE A 374 17.61 4.85 -1.00
CA PHE A 374 16.74 4.63 -2.16
C PHE A 374 17.54 4.55 -3.45
N VAL A 375 18.48 5.49 -3.67
CA VAL A 375 19.33 5.49 -4.86
C VAL A 375 20.20 4.25 -4.91
N GLN A 376 20.81 3.83 -3.79
CA GLN A 376 21.58 2.58 -3.69
C GLN A 376 20.70 1.36 -4.02
N THR A 377 19.47 1.26 -3.48
CA THR A 377 18.55 0.18 -3.78
C THR A 377 18.21 0.13 -5.27
N LEU A 378 17.82 1.26 -5.86
CA LEU A 378 17.46 1.35 -7.28
C LEU A 378 18.65 0.96 -8.17
N ARG A 379 19.86 1.44 -7.86
CA ARG A 379 21.07 1.08 -8.59
C ARG A 379 21.46 -0.39 -8.43
N GLY A 380 21.30 -0.93 -7.22
CA GLY A 380 21.51 -2.35 -6.95
C GLY A 380 20.56 -3.22 -7.78
N MET A 381 19.25 -2.91 -7.74
CA MET A 381 18.24 -3.62 -8.51
C MET A 381 18.47 -3.56 -10.02
N ALA A 382 18.95 -2.42 -10.54
CA ALA A 382 19.23 -2.29 -11.97
C ALA A 382 20.35 -3.23 -12.46
N LYS A 383 21.17 -3.78 -11.58
CA LYS A 383 22.26 -4.73 -11.90
C LYS A 383 21.83 -6.19 -11.76
N THR A 384 20.62 -6.47 -11.28
CA THR A 384 20.13 -7.84 -11.07
C THR A 384 19.52 -8.43 -12.35
N PRO A 385 19.44 -9.76 -12.47
CA PRO A 385 18.70 -10.42 -13.56
C PRO A 385 17.20 -10.05 -13.59
N THR A 386 16.64 -9.60 -12.46
CA THR A 386 15.24 -9.22 -12.32
C THR A 386 14.98 -7.72 -12.49
N ALA A 387 15.98 -6.94 -12.93
CA ALA A 387 15.91 -5.48 -13.11
C ALA A 387 14.70 -5.02 -13.91
N TYR A 388 14.43 -5.71 -15.04
CA TYR A 388 13.28 -5.39 -15.89
C TYR A 388 11.94 -5.57 -15.15
N ILE A 389 11.77 -6.69 -14.43
CA ILE A 389 10.55 -6.98 -13.66
C ILE A 389 10.32 -5.90 -12.59
N TYR A 390 11.36 -5.58 -11.82
CA TYR A 390 11.28 -4.57 -10.78
C TYR A 390 10.89 -3.20 -11.33
N ARG A 391 11.55 -2.78 -12.41
CA ARG A 391 11.30 -1.50 -13.06
C ARG A 391 9.90 -1.43 -13.69
N ALA A 392 9.44 -2.50 -14.33
CA ALA A 392 8.11 -2.60 -14.94
C ALA A 392 6.97 -2.55 -13.90
N SER A 393 7.25 -2.89 -12.63
CA SER A 393 6.27 -2.80 -11.54
C SER A 393 6.05 -1.37 -11.03
N LEU A 394 6.89 -0.39 -11.43
CA LEU A 394 6.76 1.00 -10.98
C LEU A 394 5.70 1.77 -11.76
N PRO A 395 5.01 2.75 -11.14
CA PRO A 395 4.19 3.73 -11.84
C PRO A 395 4.98 4.48 -12.92
N VAL A 396 4.33 4.76 -14.04
CA VAL A 396 4.89 5.50 -15.17
C VAL A 396 4.25 6.89 -15.26
N ALA A 397 5.07 7.92 -15.32
CA ALA A 397 4.64 9.31 -15.44
C ALA A 397 3.63 9.50 -16.58
N GLY A 398 2.48 10.09 -16.30
CA GLY A 398 1.39 10.36 -17.25
C GLY A 398 0.65 9.13 -17.76
N LYS A 399 1.02 7.89 -17.35
CA LYS A 399 0.49 6.67 -17.97
C LYS A 399 -0.16 5.71 -16.97
N SER A 400 0.47 5.43 -15.82
CA SER A 400 -0.03 4.37 -14.93
C SER A 400 0.15 4.68 -13.45
N GLY A 401 -0.60 3.92 -12.63
CA GLY A 401 -0.52 3.94 -11.18
C GLY A 401 -0.69 5.32 -10.58
N THR A 402 0.00 5.57 -9.48
CA THR A 402 -0.06 6.86 -8.76
C THR A 402 0.56 8.04 -9.53
N LEU A 403 1.19 7.78 -10.67
CA LEU A 403 1.71 8.83 -11.58
C LEU A 403 0.83 9.08 -12.81
N LYS A 404 -0.30 8.37 -12.97
CA LYS A 404 -1.18 8.51 -14.13
C LYS A 404 -1.64 9.96 -14.38
N GLY A 405 -1.94 10.71 -13.32
CA GLY A 405 -2.38 12.10 -13.40
C GLY A 405 -1.27 13.14 -13.18
N ARG A 406 0.03 12.71 -13.18
CA ARG A 406 1.19 13.58 -13.00
C ARG A 406 2.07 13.55 -14.23
N PHE A 407 2.75 14.64 -14.51
CA PHE A 407 3.66 14.79 -15.67
C PHE A 407 2.99 14.73 -17.06
N GLN A 408 1.65 14.76 -17.14
CA GLN A 408 0.94 14.83 -18.42
C GLN A 408 1.36 16.10 -19.16
N ASP A 409 1.49 16.01 -20.47
CA ASP A 409 1.90 17.12 -21.36
C ASP A 409 3.25 17.75 -20.99
N THR A 410 4.14 17.00 -20.31
CA THR A 410 5.51 17.42 -19.98
C THR A 410 6.53 16.51 -20.66
N PRO A 411 7.80 16.96 -20.82
CA PRO A 411 8.87 16.10 -21.34
C PRO A 411 9.17 14.87 -20.48
N ALA A 412 8.67 14.81 -19.23
CA ALA A 412 8.84 13.67 -18.33
C ALA A 412 7.82 12.55 -18.55
N GLU A 413 6.76 12.79 -19.32
CA GLU A 413 5.72 11.81 -19.60
C GLU A 413 6.27 10.56 -20.27
N GLY A 414 5.94 9.39 -19.75
CA GLY A 414 6.36 8.09 -20.27
C GLY A 414 7.81 7.70 -20.01
N ILE A 415 8.69 8.62 -19.60
CA ILE A 415 10.12 8.35 -19.41
C ILE A 415 10.56 8.24 -17.95
N VAL A 416 9.69 8.59 -17.00
CA VAL A 416 9.91 8.45 -15.56
C VAL A 416 9.13 7.24 -15.03
N GLN A 417 9.81 6.35 -14.32
CA GLN A 417 9.25 5.21 -13.61
C GLN A 417 9.62 5.34 -12.14
N ALA A 418 8.65 5.71 -11.30
CA ALA A 418 8.96 6.08 -9.92
C ALA A 418 7.82 5.73 -8.93
N LYS A 419 8.21 5.46 -7.70
CA LYS A 419 7.29 5.27 -6.58
C LYS A 419 7.02 6.60 -5.89
N THR A 420 5.76 6.87 -5.62
CA THR A 420 5.30 8.01 -4.81
C THR A 420 5.17 7.63 -3.34
N GLY A 421 5.32 8.60 -2.46
CA GLY A 421 4.95 8.47 -1.05
C GLY A 421 4.25 9.74 -0.56
N THR A 422 3.25 9.56 0.30
CA THR A 422 2.49 10.67 0.89
C THR A 422 1.99 10.28 2.26
N LEU A 423 2.29 11.11 3.25
CA LEU A 423 1.67 11.18 4.58
C LEU A 423 1.46 12.65 4.93
N THR A 424 0.75 12.95 5.97
CA THR A 424 0.62 14.35 6.44
C THR A 424 2.01 14.95 6.70
N GLY A 425 2.34 16.03 5.99
CA GLY A 425 3.65 16.71 6.08
C GLY A 425 4.81 15.96 5.42
N VAL A 426 4.54 14.91 4.62
CA VAL A 426 5.53 14.11 3.90
C VAL A 426 5.12 13.90 2.47
N VAL A 427 5.99 14.19 1.51
CA VAL A 427 5.83 13.84 0.10
C VAL A 427 7.15 13.32 -0.43
N SER A 428 7.14 12.22 -1.16
CA SER A 428 8.34 11.62 -1.72
C SER A 428 8.13 11.07 -3.13
N LEU A 429 9.21 11.01 -3.90
CA LEU A 429 9.27 10.41 -5.22
C LEU A 429 10.68 9.87 -5.46
N SER A 430 10.81 8.57 -5.75
CA SER A 430 12.10 7.94 -6.06
C SER A 430 11.95 6.93 -7.20
N GLY A 431 12.92 6.89 -8.11
CA GLY A 431 12.84 6.01 -9.26
C GLY A 431 13.90 6.27 -10.33
N TYR A 432 13.53 5.92 -11.55
CA TYR A 432 14.36 5.99 -12.75
C TYR A 432 13.81 7.00 -13.76
N MET A 433 14.70 7.56 -14.53
CA MET A 433 14.38 8.40 -15.69
C MET A 433 15.27 8.05 -16.88
N ASN A 434 14.69 7.90 -18.06
CA ASN A 434 15.42 7.84 -19.32
C ASN A 434 15.53 9.26 -19.89
N ALA A 435 16.53 10.03 -19.45
CA ALA A 435 16.72 11.40 -19.91
C ALA A 435 17.02 11.43 -21.43
N PRO A 436 16.31 12.26 -22.25
CA PRO A 436 16.40 12.18 -23.72
C PRO A 436 17.75 12.50 -24.32
N LYS A 437 18.55 13.38 -23.67
CA LYS A 437 19.85 13.87 -24.15
C LYS A 437 20.98 13.58 -23.15
N TYR A 438 20.72 12.71 -22.19
CA TYR A 438 21.66 12.32 -21.16
C TYR A 438 21.54 10.84 -20.88
N GLU A 439 22.46 10.27 -20.12
CA GLU A 439 22.36 8.87 -19.70
C GLU A 439 21.18 8.64 -18.72
N PRO A 440 20.68 7.40 -18.58
CA PRO A 440 19.62 7.09 -17.63
C PRO A 440 19.99 7.53 -16.20
N LEU A 441 19.04 8.14 -15.52
CA LEU A 441 19.19 8.67 -14.17
C LEU A 441 18.45 7.79 -13.14
N VAL A 442 18.95 7.82 -11.93
CA VAL A 442 18.29 7.38 -10.72
C VAL A 442 18.18 8.54 -9.76
N PHE A 443 17.04 8.68 -9.09
CA PHE A 443 16.82 9.80 -8.19
C PHE A 443 15.95 9.43 -6.98
N SER A 444 16.14 10.18 -5.91
CA SER A 444 15.25 10.19 -4.74
C SER A 444 15.05 11.62 -4.29
N ILE A 445 13.78 12.02 -4.12
CA ILE A 445 13.36 13.34 -3.62
C ILE A 445 12.38 13.10 -2.48
N ILE A 446 12.68 13.60 -1.29
CA ILE A 446 11.84 13.45 -0.10
C ILE A 446 11.68 14.82 0.57
N VAL A 447 10.44 15.20 0.83
CA VAL A 447 10.10 16.42 1.57
C VAL A 447 9.40 16.05 2.85
N ASN A 448 9.93 16.52 3.97
CA ASN A 448 9.34 16.31 5.30
C ASN A 448 9.06 17.65 5.99
N GLN A 449 8.19 17.63 6.99
CA GLN A 449 7.89 18.77 7.88
C GLN A 449 7.42 20.02 7.12
N SER A 450 6.75 19.85 5.98
CA SER A 450 6.20 20.96 5.23
C SER A 450 4.79 21.32 5.72
N ASN A 451 4.53 22.62 5.83
CA ASN A 451 3.20 23.18 6.10
C ASN A 451 2.40 23.47 4.82
N GLN A 452 3.00 23.21 3.66
CA GLN A 452 2.33 23.39 2.37
C GLN A 452 1.42 22.21 2.05
N SER A 453 0.41 22.42 1.23
CA SER A 453 -0.47 21.35 0.76
C SER A 453 0.33 20.31 -0.04
N VAL A 454 -0.12 19.06 0.00
CA VAL A 454 0.47 17.96 -0.79
C VAL A 454 0.58 18.31 -2.28
N THR A 455 -0.41 19.00 -2.83
CA THR A 455 -0.42 19.43 -4.24
C THR A 455 0.72 20.38 -4.56
N VAL A 456 0.96 21.38 -3.71
CA VAL A 456 2.03 22.36 -3.90
C VAL A 456 3.41 21.69 -3.83
N ILE A 457 3.61 20.77 -2.88
CA ILE A 457 4.88 20.03 -2.78
C ILE A 457 5.08 19.09 -3.98
N ARG A 458 4.03 18.41 -4.42
CA ARG A 458 4.09 17.54 -5.61
C ARG A 458 4.48 18.35 -6.86
N GLN A 459 3.90 19.52 -7.06
CA GLN A 459 4.25 20.41 -8.18
C GLN A 459 5.73 20.78 -8.15
N ALA A 460 6.28 21.14 -7.00
CA ALA A 460 7.70 21.47 -6.88
C ALA A 460 8.62 20.25 -7.15
N ILE A 461 8.24 19.07 -6.68
CA ILE A 461 8.96 17.81 -7.01
C ILE A 461 8.88 17.57 -8.52
N ASP A 462 7.71 17.78 -9.14
CA ASP A 462 7.52 17.59 -10.58
C ASP A 462 8.36 18.58 -11.39
N GLU A 463 8.45 19.84 -10.96
CA GLU A 463 9.34 20.82 -11.56
C GLU A 463 10.82 20.35 -11.53
N VAL A 464 11.30 19.85 -10.38
CA VAL A 464 12.67 19.30 -10.27
C VAL A 464 12.87 18.14 -11.23
N VAL A 465 11.90 17.21 -11.32
CA VAL A 465 12.00 16.05 -12.23
C VAL A 465 11.97 16.50 -13.71
N VAL A 466 11.16 17.50 -14.07
CA VAL A 466 11.14 18.06 -15.42
C VAL A 466 12.48 18.72 -15.78
N LEU A 467 13.17 19.39 -14.84
CA LEU A 467 14.51 19.90 -15.09
C LEU A 467 15.50 18.81 -15.52
N LEU A 468 15.38 17.59 -14.98
CA LEU A 468 16.25 16.46 -15.35
C LEU A 468 16.08 16.04 -16.81
N THR A 469 14.92 16.29 -17.43
CA THR A 469 14.67 15.99 -18.85
C THR A 469 15.47 16.92 -19.78
N GLN A 470 15.94 18.05 -19.25
CA GLN A 470 16.69 19.08 -20.00
C GLN A 470 18.20 18.86 -19.97
N LEU A 471 18.68 17.87 -19.19
CA LEU A 471 20.09 17.55 -19.09
C LEU A 471 20.68 17.13 -20.44
N GLN A 472 21.88 17.64 -20.71
CA GLN A 472 22.74 17.26 -21.84
C GLN A 472 24.21 17.21 -21.44
N HIS A 473 25.02 16.50 -22.22
CA HIS A 473 26.47 16.57 -22.13
C HIS A 473 26.95 17.90 -22.71
N CYS A 474 27.84 18.58 -21.98
CA CYS A 474 28.46 19.84 -22.42
C CYS A 474 29.98 19.70 -22.49
#